data_cd60442b04dad6a1c1fe3e4d52c141e9
#
_entry.id   cd60442b04dad6a1c1fe3e4d52c141e9
#
_cell.length_a   1.000
_cell.length_b   1.000
_cell.length_c   1.000
_cell.angle_alpha   90.00
_cell.angle_beta   90.00
_cell.angle_gamma   90.00
#
_symmetry.space_group_name_H-M   'P 1'
#
loop_
_entity.id
_entity.type
_entity.pdbx_description
1 polymer ?
#
loop_
_entity_poly.entity_id
_entity_poly.type
_entity_poly.pdbx_seq_one_letter_code
_entity_poly.pdbx_strand_id
1 'polypeptide(L)'
;MCRFVIYKGTSPVQLCHLLTRPCHSIINQAFDSRLRLDRRRPINGDGFGVGWYDCTYDQELGSQPCIFTSVTPAWNNVNLTRLAEKIKSPLIFAHVRATTAGTLSLDNCHPFQFGKLMFMHNGGIAEFPKIKRRLQSYLPDDLFNMVNGNTGRSIQLRKLPNAYAKTFTPDQLRQAMVETIAEINVMTEEAGITEPSLLNFCVTDGESVVATRYISSRTDEAASLWFSSGTTFNEFAEGGHYKMSKMDKRENIILIASEPLTFEKADWMEIRTNHMVVVTPKMNLLQIPIIDKYYVPPSDPASMNRTTSFAAGKGLLSPRREITAETENCPAISI
;
A
#
# COMPACT_ATOMS: atom_id res chain seq x y z
N MET A 1 -10.51 -1.30 -6.92
CA MET A 1 -9.16 -0.81 -6.53
C MET A 1 -8.43 -1.91 -5.79
N CYS A 2 -7.11 -1.97 -5.96
CA CYS A 2 -6.21 -2.87 -5.23
C CYS A 2 -6.27 -2.65 -3.70
N ARG A 3 -5.66 -3.54 -2.94
CA ARG A 3 -5.41 -3.38 -1.50
C ARG A 3 -3.96 -3.72 -1.22
N PHE A 4 -3.39 -3.03 -0.25
CA PHE A 4 -2.10 -3.43 0.29
C PHE A 4 -2.07 -3.35 1.82
N VAL A 5 -1.17 -4.10 2.40
CA VAL A 5 -0.81 -4.04 3.80
C VAL A 5 0.72 -4.05 3.94
N ILE A 6 1.19 -3.27 4.89
CA ILE A 6 2.60 -3.17 5.29
C ILE A 6 2.68 -3.46 6.78
N TYR A 7 3.62 -4.29 7.15
CA TYR A 7 4.06 -4.48 8.52
C TYR A 7 5.51 -4.03 8.64
N LYS A 8 5.80 -3.27 9.67
CA LYS A 8 7.16 -3.01 10.15
C LYS A 8 7.18 -3.20 11.65
N GLY A 9 8.11 -4.03 12.14
CA GLY A 9 8.25 -4.31 13.57
C GLY A 9 9.70 -4.41 14.01
N THR A 10 9.94 -4.18 15.31
CA THR A 10 11.23 -4.45 15.96
C THR A 10 11.48 -5.94 16.12
N SER A 11 10.42 -6.75 16.06
CA SER A 11 10.46 -8.20 16.10
C SER A 11 9.76 -8.78 14.86
N PRO A 12 10.23 -9.93 14.34
CA PRO A 12 9.58 -10.55 13.20
C PRO A 12 8.21 -11.11 13.58
N VAL A 13 7.23 -10.89 12.69
CA VAL A 13 5.90 -11.50 12.77
C VAL A 13 5.79 -12.61 11.72
N GLN A 14 5.01 -13.64 12.02
CA GLN A 14 4.65 -14.67 11.06
C GLN A 14 3.63 -14.10 10.07
N LEU A 15 3.82 -14.35 8.77
CA LEU A 15 3.01 -13.74 7.71
C LEU A 15 1.51 -14.01 7.88
N CYS A 16 1.12 -15.17 8.42
CA CYS A 16 -0.29 -15.54 8.61
C CYS A 16 -1.04 -14.57 9.53
N HIS A 17 -0.37 -13.95 10.51
CA HIS A 17 -1.00 -12.96 11.39
C HIS A 17 -1.41 -11.65 10.67
N LEU A 18 -0.98 -11.47 9.43
CA LEU A 18 -1.34 -10.32 8.59
C LEU A 18 -2.20 -10.72 7.40
N LEU A 19 -1.87 -11.88 6.79
CA LEU A 19 -2.39 -12.24 5.48
C LEU A 19 -3.65 -13.09 5.54
N THR A 20 -3.74 -14.04 6.49
CA THR A 20 -4.77 -15.08 6.50
C THR A 20 -5.63 -15.11 7.76
N ARG A 21 -5.03 -14.97 8.94
CA ARG A 21 -5.72 -15.18 10.22
C ARG A 21 -6.66 -14.05 10.66
N PRO A 22 -6.30 -12.75 10.52
CA PRO A 22 -7.24 -11.69 10.90
C PRO A 22 -8.56 -11.81 10.13
N CYS A 23 -9.69 -11.67 10.82
CA CYS A 23 -11.01 -11.79 10.18
C CYS A 23 -11.24 -10.78 9.06
N HIS A 24 -10.54 -9.65 9.08
CA HIS A 24 -10.48 -8.70 7.98
C HIS A 24 -9.06 -8.61 7.37
N SER A 25 -8.39 -9.77 7.23
CA SER A 25 -7.08 -9.88 6.59
C SER A 25 -7.11 -9.38 5.14
N ILE A 26 -5.94 -9.06 4.57
CA ILE A 26 -5.86 -8.60 3.17
C ILE A 26 -6.46 -9.62 2.19
N ILE A 27 -6.34 -10.91 2.47
CA ILE A 27 -6.95 -11.98 1.64
C ILE A 27 -8.47 -11.93 1.77
N ASN A 28 -9.01 -11.76 2.98
CA ASN A 28 -10.46 -11.62 3.18
C ASN A 28 -10.98 -10.34 2.52
N GLN A 29 -10.27 -9.23 2.62
CA GLN A 29 -10.59 -7.99 1.90
C GLN A 29 -10.66 -8.17 0.38
N ALA A 30 -9.95 -9.15 -0.17
CA ALA A 30 -9.93 -9.38 -1.60
C ALA A 30 -11.28 -9.86 -2.16
N PHE A 31 -12.07 -10.60 -1.39
CA PHE A 31 -13.37 -11.12 -1.81
C PHE A 31 -14.56 -10.63 -0.96
N ASP A 32 -14.35 -10.31 0.32
CA ASP A 32 -15.38 -9.80 1.25
C ASP A 32 -14.86 -8.57 2.01
N SER A 33 -14.73 -7.45 1.30
CA SER A 33 -14.28 -6.19 1.88
C SER A 33 -15.46 -5.44 2.51
N ARG A 34 -15.65 -5.58 3.83
CA ARG A 34 -16.76 -4.99 4.58
C ARG A 34 -16.62 -3.50 4.83
N LEU A 35 -15.38 -2.99 4.88
CA LEU A 35 -15.06 -1.57 5.06
C LEU A 35 -14.84 -0.83 3.74
N ARG A 36 -15.11 -1.49 2.63
CA ARG A 36 -14.87 -0.97 1.29
C ARG A 36 -15.82 0.16 0.92
N LEU A 37 -15.27 1.21 0.35
CA LEU A 37 -16.02 2.33 -0.20
C LEU A 37 -16.50 2.10 -1.64
N ASP A 38 -15.86 1.16 -2.37
CA ASP A 38 -16.18 0.81 -3.75
C ASP A 38 -17.12 -0.40 -3.82
N ARG A 39 -18.32 -0.21 -4.31
CA ARG A 39 -19.34 -1.26 -4.44
C ARG A 39 -19.38 -1.94 -5.82
N ARG A 40 -18.76 -1.36 -6.86
CA ARG A 40 -18.85 -1.84 -8.24
C ARG A 40 -17.94 -3.03 -8.52
N ARG A 41 -16.83 -3.17 -7.77
CA ARG A 41 -15.89 -4.28 -7.93
C ARG A 41 -15.60 -4.90 -6.57
N PRO A 42 -16.45 -5.82 -6.12
CA PRO A 42 -16.29 -6.44 -4.80
C PRO A 42 -15.06 -7.35 -4.71
N ILE A 43 -14.50 -7.81 -5.83
CA ILE A 43 -13.47 -8.87 -5.85
C ILE A 43 -12.14 -8.35 -6.39
N ASN A 44 -11.04 -8.62 -5.67
CA ASN A 44 -9.66 -8.37 -6.07
C ASN A 44 -8.98 -9.70 -6.42
N GLY A 45 -9.40 -10.32 -7.54
CA GLY A 45 -8.98 -11.66 -7.95
C GLY A 45 -7.94 -11.70 -9.07
N ASP A 46 -7.34 -10.55 -9.44
CA ASP A 46 -6.49 -10.42 -10.62
C ASP A 46 -4.99 -10.60 -10.30
N GLY A 47 -4.71 -11.35 -9.25
CA GLY A 47 -3.39 -11.65 -8.75
C GLY A 47 -3.06 -10.99 -7.42
N PHE A 48 -1.94 -11.39 -6.85
CA PHE A 48 -1.42 -10.90 -5.58
C PHE A 48 0.10 -11.01 -5.54
N GLY A 49 0.68 -10.44 -4.49
CA GLY A 49 2.05 -10.72 -4.12
C GLY A 49 2.35 -10.34 -2.69
N VAL A 50 3.39 -10.96 -2.18
CA VAL A 50 3.96 -10.73 -0.85
C VAL A 50 5.46 -10.61 -0.99
N GLY A 51 6.04 -9.61 -0.33
CA GLY A 51 7.47 -9.39 -0.24
C GLY A 51 7.88 -9.23 1.21
N TRP A 52 9.04 -9.74 1.57
CA TRP A 52 9.56 -9.68 2.93
C TRP A 52 11.09 -9.63 2.94
N TYR A 53 11.65 -9.14 4.04
CA TYR A 53 13.09 -9.18 4.29
C TYR A 53 13.41 -10.25 5.32
N ASP A 54 14.61 -10.79 5.26
CA ASP A 54 15.09 -11.79 6.20
C ASP A 54 15.23 -11.22 7.61
N CYS A 55 15.06 -12.09 8.61
CA CYS A 55 15.17 -11.70 10.01
C CYS A 55 16.61 -11.36 10.43
N THR A 56 17.57 -12.00 9.78
CA THR A 56 19.01 -11.82 10.02
C THR A 56 19.70 -11.62 8.68
N TYR A 57 20.66 -10.71 8.66
CA TYR A 57 21.49 -10.55 7.48
C TYR A 57 22.37 -11.79 7.29
N ASP A 58 22.36 -12.34 6.11
CA ASP A 58 23.24 -13.38 5.64
C ASP A 58 23.98 -12.88 4.40
N GLN A 59 25.30 -13.04 4.39
CA GLN A 59 26.14 -12.53 3.31
C GLN A 59 25.89 -13.25 1.97
N GLU A 60 25.54 -14.54 2.02
CA GLU A 60 25.25 -15.32 0.81
C GLU A 60 23.88 -14.98 0.23
N LEU A 61 22.87 -14.77 1.09
CA LEU A 61 21.52 -14.37 0.68
C LEU A 61 21.45 -12.88 0.28
N GLY A 62 22.33 -12.05 0.85
CA GLY A 62 22.35 -10.62 0.64
C GLY A 62 21.24 -9.89 1.40
N SER A 63 20.96 -8.65 1.00
CA SER A 63 20.00 -7.76 1.68
C SER A 63 18.75 -7.48 0.85
N GLN A 64 18.54 -8.21 -0.23
CA GLN A 64 17.38 -8.05 -1.09
C GLN A 64 16.15 -8.73 -0.47
N PRO A 65 14.92 -8.20 -0.72
CA PRO A 65 13.72 -8.87 -0.27
C PRO A 65 13.44 -10.13 -1.08
N CYS A 66 12.79 -11.10 -0.46
CA CYS A 66 12.17 -12.21 -1.17
C CYS A 66 10.77 -11.79 -1.63
N ILE A 67 10.41 -12.12 -2.88
CA ILE A 67 9.11 -11.77 -3.46
C ILE A 67 8.42 -13.05 -3.95
N PHE A 68 7.15 -13.21 -3.55
CA PHE A 68 6.26 -14.25 -4.06
C PHE A 68 5.03 -13.59 -4.69
N THR A 69 4.84 -13.79 -6.00
CA THR A 69 3.69 -13.26 -6.75
C THR A 69 2.95 -14.37 -7.48
N SER A 70 1.66 -14.17 -7.72
CA SER A 70 0.84 -15.06 -8.53
C SER A 70 -0.29 -14.26 -9.21
N VAL A 71 -0.70 -14.71 -10.40
CA VAL A 71 -1.86 -14.19 -11.12
C VAL A 71 -3.18 -14.80 -10.65
N THR A 72 -3.12 -15.85 -9.83
CA THR A 72 -4.32 -16.47 -9.24
C THR A 72 -4.87 -15.61 -8.11
N PRO A 73 -6.17 -15.73 -7.78
CA PRO A 73 -6.70 -15.11 -6.58
C PRO A 73 -5.97 -15.57 -5.31
N ALA A 74 -5.69 -14.64 -4.39
CA ALA A 74 -4.93 -14.92 -3.17
C ALA A 74 -5.59 -15.98 -2.28
N TRP A 75 -6.92 -15.99 -2.19
CA TRP A 75 -7.68 -16.95 -1.37
C TRP A 75 -7.67 -18.38 -1.90
N ASN A 76 -7.29 -18.60 -3.17
CA ASN A 76 -7.18 -19.93 -3.77
C ASN A 76 -5.74 -20.44 -3.85
N ASN A 77 -4.77 -19.71 -3.30
CA ASN A 77 -3.36 -20.07 -3.44
C ASN A 77 -2.86 -20.82 -2.21
N VAL A 78 -2.86 -22.16 -2.28
CA VAL A 78 -2.40 -23.03 -1.18
C VAL A 78 -0.93 -22.78 -0.81
N ASN A 79 -0.08 -22.41 -1.78
CA ASN A 79 1.32 -22.12 -1.50
C ASN A 79 1.47 -20.82 -0.68
N LEU A 80 0.64 -19.81 -0.93
CA LEU A 80 0.61 -18.61 -0.09
C LEU A 80 0.27 -18.96 1.36
N THR A 81 -0.74 -19.79 1.59
CA THR A 81 -1.12 -20.24 2.94
C THR A 81 0.03 -20.98 3.63
N ARG A 82 0.68 -21.91 2.92
CA ARG A 82 1.83 -22.66 3.45
C ARG A 82 3.02 -21.75 3.80
N LEU A 83 3.34 -20.80 2.93
CA LEU A 83 4.40 -19.81 3.17
C LEU A 83 4.05 -18.92 4.37
N ALA A 84 2.80 -18.45 4.44
CA ALA A 84 2.35 -17.59 5.53
C ALA A 84 2.48 -18.26 6.90
N GLU A 85 2.29 -19.57 6.98
CA GLU A 85 2.44 -20.34 8.22
C GLU A 85 3.89 -20.67 8.60
N LYS A 86 4.87 -20.33 7.77
CA LYS A 86 6.29 -20.66 8.03
C LYS A 86 7.20 -19.45 8.07
N ILE A 87 6.96 -18.47 7.21
CA ILE A 87 7.82 -17.29 7.06
C ILE A 87 7.54 -16.30 8.19
N LYS A 88 8.63 -15.78 8.78
CA LYS A 88 8.62 -14.66 9.72
C LYS A 88 9.47 -13.53 9.15
N SER A 89 9.05 -12.28 9.34
CA SER A 89 9.82 -11.13 8.88
C SER A 89 9.54 -9.88 9.74
N PRO A 90 10.55 -9.02 9.94
CA PRO A 90 10.37 -7.73 10.58
C PRO A 90 9.77 -6.67 9.66
N LEU A 91 9.76 -6.90 8.33
CA LEU A 91 9.18 -5.99 7.36
C LEU A 91 8.54 -6.75 6.19
N ILE A 92 7.24 -6.55 6.02
CA ILE A 92 6.41 -7.29 5.07
C ILE A 92 5.59 -6.29 4.26
N PHE A 93 5.57 -6.48 2.94
CA PHE A 93 4.69 -5.81 1.98
C PHE A 93 3.78 -6.86 1.35
N ALA A 94 2.47 -6.65 1.36
CA ALA A 94 1.53 -7.54 0.69
C ALA A 94 0.49 -6.75 -0.09
N HIS A 95 0.06 -7.29 -1.23
CA HIS A 95 -0.83 -6.63 -2.16
C HIS A 95 -1.79 -7.62 -2.82
N VAL A 96 -3.07 -7.25 -2.94
CA VAL A 96 -4.07 -7.95 -3.76
C VAL A 96 -4.54 -7.04 -4.87
N ARG A 97 -4.54 -7.56 -6.08
CA ARG A 97 -4.74 -6.79 -7.30
C ARG A 97 -6.19 -6.80 -7.74
N ALA A 98 -6.68 -5.63 -8.16
CA ALA A 98 -7.89 -5.48 -8.97
C ALA A 98 -7.52 -4.69 -10.24
N THR A 99 -7.54 -5.35 -11.38
CA THR A 99 -7.16 -4.76 -12.67
C THR A 99 -8.25 -3.82 -13.16
N THR A 100 -7.86 -2.62 -13.52
CA THR A 100 -8.70 -1.66 -14.25
C THR A 100 -8.36 -1.61 -15.73
N ALA A 101 -7.11 -1.94 -16.06
CA ALA A 101 -6.60 -2.00 -17.43
C ALA A 101 -5.36 -2.92 -17.49
N GLY A 102 -5.11 -3.54 -18.64
CA GLY A 102 -3.94 -4.37 -18.89
C GLY A 102 -4.19 -5.87 -18.72
N THR A 103 -3.24 -6.67 -19.16
CA THR A 103 -3.28 -8.14 -19.11
C THR A 103 -2.96 -8.66 -17.72
N LEU A 104 -3.49 -9.84 -17.39
CA LEU A 104 -3.04 -10.62 -16.26
C LEU A 104 -1.59 -11.08 -16.53
N SER A 105 -0.65 -10.55 -15.73
CA SER A 105 0.77 -10.90 -15.82
C SER A 105 1.39 -10.80 -14.44
N LEU A 106 2.37 -11.67 -14.16
CA LEU A 106 3.20 -11.60 -12.95
C LEU A 106 3.94 -10.26 -12.85
N ASP A 107 4.36 -9.69 -13.99
CA ASP A 107 5.03 -8.39 -14.05
C ASP A 107 4.17 -7.22 -13.57
N ASN A 108 2.86 -7.42 -13.44
CA ASN A 108 1.92 -6.45 -12.93
C ASN A 108 1.49 -6.74 -11.48
N CYS A 109 1.99 -7.81 -10.85
CA CYS A 109 1.71 -8.12 -9.44
C CYS A 109 2.72 -7.39 -8.53
N HIS A 110 2.19 -6.66 -7.54
CA HIS A 110 3.02 -6.01 -6.52
C HIS A 110 3.33 -6.96 -5.35
N PRO A 111 4.40 -6.70 -4.58
CA PRO A 111 5.34 -5.61 -4.70
C PRO A 111 6.29 -5.78 -5.87
N PHE A 112 6.75 -4.65 -6.43
CA PHE A 112 7.88 -4.63 -7.36
C PHE A 112 9.18 -4.54 -6.58
N GLN A 113 10.22 -5.19 -7.08
CA GLN A 113 11.55 -5.17 -6.52
C GLN A 113 12.53 -4.43 -7.44
N PHE A 114 13.43 -3.68 -6.81
CA PHE A 114 14.63 -3.15 -7.47
C PHE A 114 15.78 -3.08 -6.46
N GLY A 115 16.74 -3.98 -6.59
CA GLY A 115 17.77 -4.16 -5.57
C GLY A 115 17.15 -4.44 -4.21
N LYS A 116 17.46 -3.60 -3.22
CA LYS A 116 16.86 -3.66 -1.88
C LYS A 116 15.45 -3.08 -1.79
N LEU A 117 15.02 -2.31 -2.78
CA LEU A 117 13.75 -1.61 -2.72
C LEU A 117 12.57 -2.53 -3.01
N MET A 118 11.49 -2.38 -2.24
CA MET A 118 10.16 -2.83 -2.62
C MET A 118 9.24 -1.63 -2.84
N PHE A 119 8.36 -1.75 -3.82
CA PHE A 119 7.37 -0.74 -4.16
C PHE A 119 5.99 -1.34 -4.43
N MET A 120 4.95 -0.67 -3.95
CA MET A 120 3.56 -0.99 -4.25
C MET A 120 2.76 0.27 -4.60
N HIS A 121 1.68 0.08 -5.37
CA HIS A 121 0.75 1.12 -5.75
C HIS A 121 -0.70 0.65 -5.61
N ASN A 122 -1.52 1.43 -4.93
CA ASN A 122 -2.98 1.29 -4.94
C ASN A 122 -3.62 2.57 -5.48
N GLY A 123 -4.20 2.48 -6.66
CA GLY A 123 -4.78 3.61 -7.37
C GLY A 123 -4.60 3.48 -8.88
N GLY A 124 -4.56 4.61 -9.55
CA GLY A 124 -4.34 4.69 -10.99
C GLY A 124 -3.89 6.08 -11.41
N ILE A 125 -2.94 6.14 -12.30
CA ILE A 125 -2.60 7.37 -13.02
C ILE A 125 -3.68 7.56 -14.09
N ALA A 126 -4.33 8.74 -14.07
CA ALA A 126 -5.38 9.06 -15.02
C ALA A 126 -4.83 9.00 -16.45
N GLU A 127 -5.59 8.40 -17.36
CA GLU A 127 -5.25 8.23 -18.77
C GLU A 127 -3.77 7.82 -19.01
N PHE A 128 -3.23 6.93 -18.18
CA PHE A 128 -1.83 6.48 -18.20
C PHE A 128 -1.26 6.19 -19.60
N PRO A 129 -2.00 5.59 -20.55
CA PRO A 129 -1.49 5.36 -21.91
C PRO A 129 -0.98 6.62 -22.60
N LYS A 130 -1.57 7.79 -22.34
CA LYS A 130 -1.16 9.07 -22.95
C LYS A 130 0.23 9.53 -22.49
N ILE A 131 0.61 9.22 -21.27
CA ILE A 131 1.89 9.66 -20.68
C ILE A 131 2.94 8.54 -20.58
N LYS A 132 2.53 7.28 -20.77
CA LYS A 132 3.40 6.10 -20.58
C LYS A 132 4.72 6.20 -21.38
N ARG A 133 4.65 6.52 -22.67
CA ARG A 133 5.84 6.61 -23.52
C ARG A 133 6.80 7.69 -23.03
N ARG A 134 6.25 8.85 -22.68
CA ARG A 134 7.03 9.96 -22.15
C ARG A 134 7.70 9.59 -20.83
N LEU A 135 6.94 9.00 -19.92
CA LEU A 135 7.44 8.52 -18.63
C LEU A 135 8.63 7.56 -18.79
N GLN A 136 8.53 6.64 -19.74
CA GLN A 136 9.58 5.67 -20.02
C GLN A 136 10.79 6.30 -20.70
N SER A 137 10.61 7.33 -21.55
CA SER A 137 11.72 8.02 -22.24
C SER A 137 12.66 8.79 -21.32
N TYR A 138 12.25 9.05 -20.08
CA TYR A 138 13.12 9.68 -19.06
C TYR A 138 14.03 8.68 -18.34
N LEU A 139 13.83 7.38 -18.56
CA LEU A 139 14.69 6.36 -17.94
C LEU A 139 16.00 6.20 -18.72
N PRO A 140 17.14 6.11 -18.03
CA PRO A 140 18.35 5.57 -18.61
C PRO A 140 18.13 4.15 -19.16
N ASP A 141 18.88 3.76 -20.18
CA ASP A 141 18.68 2.48 -20.90
C ASP A 141 18.73 1.25 -19.98
N ASP A 142 19.60 1.24 -18.99
CA ASP A 142 19.71 0.17 -18.01
C ASP A 142 18.43 0.02 -17.17
N LEU A 143 17.83 1.12 -16.75
CA LEU A 143 16.56 1.10 -16.01
C LEU A 143 15.36 0.84 -16.92
N PHE A 144 15.39 1.36 -18.16
CA PHE A 144 14.34 1.11 -19.15
C PHE A 144 14.21 -0.39 -19.45
N ASN A 145 15.34 -1.06 -19.67
CA ASN A 145 15.38 -2.48 -19.96
C ASN A 145 14.93 -3.38 -18.76
N MET A 146 14.93 -2.85 -17.57
CA MET A 146 14.43 -3.56 -16.36
C MET A 146 12.91 -3.42 -16.15
N VAL A 147 12.25 -2.51 -16.89
CA VAL A 147 10.81 -2.28 -16.75
C VAL A 147 10.02 -3.32 -17.54
N ASN A 148 9.68 -4.40 -16.91
CA ASN A 148 8.71 -5.38 -17.42
C ASN A 148 7.30 -4.97 -16.96
N GLY A 149 6.32 -4.96 -17.86
CA GLY A 149 4.92 -4.66 -17.50
C GLY A 149 4.44 -3.23 -17.81
N ASN A 150 3.18 -2.98 -17.47
CA ASN A 150 2.42 -1.79 -17.88
C ASN A 150 2.07 -0.85 -16.72
N THR A 151 2.80 -0.89 -15.63
CA THR A 151 2.51 -0.10 -14.42
C THR A 151 3.59 0.95 -14.16
N GLY A 152 3.30 1.95 -13.32
CA GLY A 152 4.19 3.08 -13.03
C GLY A 152 5.51 2.76 -12.30
N ARG A 153 6.01 1.52 -12.39
CA ARG A 153 7.29 1.07 -11.82
C ARG A 153 8.48 1.94 -12.23
N SER A 154 8.42 2.48 -13.43
CA SER A 154 9.55 3.15 -14.09
C SER A 154 10.02 4.44 -13.40
N ILE A 155 9.14 5.17 -12.74
CA ILE A 155 9.48 6.53 -12.24
C ILE A 155 10.40 6.48 -11.03
N GLN A 156 10.19 5.53 -10.14
CA GLN A 156 10.94 5.45 -8.88
C GLN A 156 12.37 4.97 -9.06
N LEU A 157 12.62 4.11 -10.06
CA LEU A 157 13.93 3.57 -10.34
C LEU A 157 14.94 4.68 -10.63
N ARG A 158 14.51 5.74 -11.33
CA ARG A 158 15.36 6.89 -11.66
C ARG A 158 15.75 7.73 -10.44
N LYS A 159 14.84 7.85 -9.47
CA LYS A 159 15.01 8.73 -8.30
C LYS A 159 15.91 8.14 -7.22
N LEU A 160 16.08 6.82 -7.22
CA LEU A 160 16.85 6.09 -6.22
C LEU A 160 17.97 5.25 -6.89
N PRO A 161 19.01 5.91 -7.44
CA PRO A 161 20.12 5.20 -8.07
C PRO A 161 20.92 4.40 -7.05
N ASN A 162 21.54 3.31 -7.50
CA ASN A 162 22.36 2.41 -6.67
C ASN A 162 21.59 1.64 -5.57
N ALA A 163 20.33 1.30 -5.83
CA ALA A 163 19.49 0.54 -4.91
C ALA A 163 20.04 -0.86 -4.54
N TYR A 164 21.05 -1.35 -5.26
CA TYR A 164 21.74 -2.60 -4.94
C TYR A 164 22.78 -2.46 -3.82
N ALA A 165 23.35 -1.27 -3.65
CA ALA A 165 24.52 -1.06 -2.79
C ALA A 165 24.23 -0.19 -1.55
N LYS A 166 23.12 0.56 -1.51
CA LYS A 166 22.88 1.57 -0.47
C LYS A 166 21.56 1.36 0.26
N THR A 167 21.58 1.63 1.56
CA THR A 167 20.40 2.01 2.33
C THR A 167 20.16 3.51 2.12
N PHE A 168 18.90 3.90 2.05
CA PHE A 168 18.52 5.29 1.87
C PHE A 168 18.09 5.90 3.20
N THR A 169 18.35 7.18 3.40
CA THR A 169 17.75 7.88 4.53
C THR A 169 16.23 8.01 4.33
N PRO A 170 15.43 8.08 5.41
CA PRO A 170 13.99 8.33 5.30
C PRO A 170 13.67 9.57 4.44
N ASP A 171 14.50 10.61 4.53
CA ASP A 171 14.34 11.84 3.73
C ASP A 171 14.60 11.62 2.24
N GLN A 172 15.56 10.80 1.87
CA GLN A 172 15.80 10.45 0.47
C GLN A 172 14.63 9.69 -0.14
N LEU A 173 14.08 8.70 0.58
CA LEU A 173 12.89 7.98 0.15
C LEU A 173 11.67 8.91 0.04
N ARG A 174 11.48 9.80 1.04
CA ARG A 174 10.44 10.81 1.05
C ARG A 174 10.55 11.75 -0.16
N GLN A 175 11.74 12.30 -0.39
CA GLN A 175 11.98 13.22 -1.48
C GLN A 175 11.74 12.57 -2.84
N ALA A 176 12.24 11.35 -3.07
CA ALA A 176 12.01 10.59 -4.29
C ALA A 176 10.50 10.38 -4.55
N MET A 177 9.71 10.14 -3.48
CA MET A 177 8.27 9.97 -3.60
C MET A 177 7.56 11.27 -3.99
N VAL A 178 7.92 12.40 -3.36
CA VAL A 178 7.36 13.72 -3.70
C VAL A 178 7.68 14.11 -5.14
N GLU A 179 8.93 13.95 -5.55
CA GLU A 179 9.35 14.24 -6.91
C GLU A 179 8.65 13.36 -7.94
N THR A 180 8.43 12.08 -7.61
CA THR A 180 7.68 11.15 -8.48
C THR A 180 6.24 11.63 -8.69
N ILE A 181 5.56 12.05 -7.62
CA ILE A 181 4.20 12.60 -7.68
C ILE A 181 4.19 13.90 -8.52
N ALA A 182 5.14 14.79 -8.28
CA ALA A 182 5.25 16.05 -9.00
C ALA A 182 5.45 15.82 -10.52
N GLU A 183 6.33 14.90 -10.90
CA GLU A 183 6.55 14.56 -12.32
C GLU A 183 5.30 13.98 -12.99
N ILE A 184 4.59 13.08 -12.31
CA ILE A 184 3.31 12.54 -12.81
C ILE A 184 2.31 13.69 -13.04
N ASN A 185 2.17 14.60 -12.07
CA ASN A 185 1.26 15.73 -12.18
C ASN A 185 1.63 16.65 -13.38
N VAL A 186 2.90 16.97 -13.56
CA VAL A 186 3.35 17.75 -14.72
C VAL A 186 3.02 17.05 -16.02
N MET A 187 3.34 15.76 -16.14
CA MET A 187 3.08 14.99 -17.37
C MET A 187 1.58 14.88 -17.69
N THR A 188 0.73 14.68 -16.69
CA THR A 188 -0.72 14.61 -16.88
C THR A 188 -1.30 15.95 -17.29
N GLU A 189 -0.82 17.04 -16.68
CA GLU A 189 -1.24 18.41 -17.01
C GLU A 189 -0.85 18.80 -18.45
N GLU A 190 0.40 18.57 -18.85
CA GLU A 190 0.90 18.84 -20.20
C GLU A 190 0.22 17.96 -21.27
N ALA A 191 -0.27 16.78 -20.88
CA ALA A 191 -1.07 15.91 -21.75
C ALA A 191 -2.56 16.33 -21.81
N GLY A 192 -2.96 17.40 -21.14
CA GLY A 192 -4.34 17.88 -21.08
C GLY A 192 -5.30 16.95 -20.32
N ILE A 193 -4.79 16.14 -19.41
CA ILE A 193 -5.60 15.19 -18.61
C ILE A 193 -6.23 15.95 -17.45
N THR A 194 -7.55 15.95 -17.39
CA THR A 194 -8.33 16.63 -16.34
C THR A 194 -8.81 15.69 -15.24
N GLU A 195 -8.87 14.38 -15.53
CA GLU A 195 -9.22 13.38 -14.53
C GLU A 195 -8.13 13.30 -13.44
N PRO A 196 -8.51 13.21 -12.15
CA PRO A 196 -7.51 13.09 -11.09
C PRO A 196 -6.87 11.70 -11.04
N SER A 197 -5.58 11.69 -10.72
CA SER A 197 -4.80 10.48 -10.44
C SER A 197 -4.88 10.13 -8.96
N LEU A 198 -5.02 8.83 -8.65
CA LEU A 198 -4.99 8.27 -7.30
C LEU A 198 -3.62 7.59 -7.09
N LEU A 199 -2.79 8.15 -6.21
CA LEU A 199 -1.39 7.74 -6.06
C LEU A 199 -1.06 7.35 -4.61
N ASN A 200 -1.73 6.28 -4.13
CA ASN A 200 -1.31 5.67 -2.88
C ASN A 200 -0.12 4.75 -3.18
N PHE A 201 1.06 5.32 -3.09
CA PHE A 201 2.33 4.65 -3.28
C PHE A 201 2.92 4.20 -1.95
N CYS A 202 3.73 3.17 -1.96
CA CYS A 202 4.60 2.86 -0.84
C CYS A 202 5.93 2.28 -1.32
N VAL A 203 7.00 2.66 -0.62
CA VAL A 203 8.37 2.22 -0.87
C VAL A 203 9.07 1.89 0.44
N THR A 204 9.98 0.93 0.37
CA THR A 204 10.89 0.59 1.46
C THR A 204 12.24 0.14 0.90
N ASP A 205 13.28 0.33 1.68
CA ASP A 205 14.65 -0.18 1.45
C ASP A 205 15.04 -1.30 2.44
N GLY A 206 14.05 -1.82 3.18
CA GLY A 206 14.24 -2.79 4.26
C GLY A 206 14.36 -2.17 5.66
N GLU A 207 14.64 -0.87 5.75
CA GLU A 207 14.81 -0.16 7.02
C GLU A 207 13.75 0.91 7.25
N SER A 208 13.47 1.71 6.23
CA SER A 208 12.48 2.79 6.28
C SER A 208 11.26 2.45 5.41
N VAL A 209 10.11 3.01 5.75
CA VAL A 209 8.91 2.91 4.93
C VAL A 209 8.35 4.30 4.67
N VAL A 210 8.03 4.59 3.41
CA VAL A 210 7.27 5.78 3.03
C VAL A 210 6.00 5.35 2.31
N ALA A 211 4.85 5.82 2.77
CA ALA A 211 3.55 5.54 2.15
C ALA A 211 2.78 6.84 1.95
N THR A 212 2.20 7.03 0.76
CA THR A 212 1.41 8.22 0.41
C THR A 212 -0.06 7.89 0.31
N ARG A 213 -0.90 8.81 0.79
CA ARG A 213 -2.32 8.89 0.46
C ARG A 213 -2.54 10.15 -0.36
N TYR A 214 -2.62 10.02 -1.68
CA TYR A 214 -2.58 11.16 -2.58
C TYR A 214 -3.61 11.08 -3.71
N ILE A 215 -4.17 12.25 -4.03
CA ILE A 215 -5.02 12.48 -5.21
C ILE A 215 -4.68 13.86 -5.81
N SER A 216 -4.62 13.93 -7.15
CA SER A 216 -4.42 15.19 -7.88
C SER A 216 -5.74 15.96 -8.05
N SER A 217 -6.44 16.22 -6.93
CA SER A 217 -7.69 17.00 -6.86
C SER A 217 -7.76 17.76 -5.55
N ARG A 218 -8.39 18.96 -5.59
CA ARG A 218 -8.70 19.75 -4.40
C ARG A 218 -10.08 19.43 -3.82
N THR A 219 -10.95 18.81 -4.60
CA THR A 219 -12.36 18.59 -4.26
C THR A 219 -12.66 17.14 -3.90
N ASP A 220 -11.88 16.20 -4.44
CA ASP A 220 -12.09 14.77 -4.22
C ASP A 220 -11.21 14.22 -3.09
N GLU A 221 -11.64 13.08 -2.54
CA GLU A 221 -10.91 12.38 -1.49
C GLU A 221 -10.06 11.26 -2.08
N ALA A 222 -8.82 11.12 -1.59
CA ALA A 222 -7.94 10.02 -1.99
C ALA A 222 -8.48 8.67 -1.52
N ALA A 223 -8.05 7.59 -2.19
CA ALA A 223 -8.32 6.24 -1.73
C ALA A 223 -7.91 6.05 -0.26
N SER A 224 -8.69 5.27 0.48
CA SER A 224 -8.44 5.06 1.91
C SER A 224 -7.04 4.50 2.18
N LEU A 225 -6.42 4.99 3.23
CA LEU A 225 -5.18 4.47 3.79
C LEU A 225 -5.16 4.73 5.29
N TRP A 226 -4.84 3.70 6.05
CA TRP A 226 -4.90 3.71 7.50
C TRP A 226 -3.57 3.26 8.07
N PHE A 227 -3.27 3.66 9.29
CA PHE A 227 -2.18 3.08 10.06
C PHE A 227 -2.63 2.72 11.47
N SER A 228 -1.93 1.76 12.05
CA SER A 228 -2.05 1.33 13.43
C SER A 228 -0.66 1.15 14.00
N SER A 229 -0.45 1.54 15.26
CA SER A 229 0.84 1.42 15.92
C SER A 229 0.68 0.99 17.37
N GLY A 230 1.62 0.18 17.86
CA GLY A 230 1.58 -0.31 19.23
C GLY A 230 2.76 -1.20 19.59
N THR A 231 2.61 -1.94 20.68
CA THR A 231 3.63 -2.85 21.18
C THR A 231 3.43 -4.29 20.73
N THR A 232 2.16 -4.73 20.60
CA THR A 232 1.80 -6.09 20.17
C THR A 232 0.57 -6.06 19.27
N PHE A 233 0.53 -6.99 18.33
CA PHE A 233 -0.62 -7.24 17.45
C PHE A 233 -0.94 -8.73 17.50
N ASN A 234 -1.94 -9.10 18.30
CA ASN A 234 -2.24 -10.49 18.62
C ASN A 234 -3.75 -10.77 18.52
N GLU A 235 -4.07 -12.02 18.25
CA GLU A 235 -5.43 -12.53 18.38
C GLU A 235 -5.82 -12.53 19.86
N PHE A 236 -6.94 -11.88 20.19
CA PHE A 236 -7.47 -11.79 21.56
C PHE A 236 -8.73 -12.61 21.75
N ALA A 237 -9.40 -13.03 20.68
CA ALA A 237 -10.54 -13.91 20.69
C ALA A 237 -10.50 -14.81 19.44
N GLU A 238 -11.08 -16.01 19.54
CA GLU A 238 -11.18 -16.97 18.44
C GLU A 238 -11.90 -16.36 17.22
N GLY A 239 -11.58 -16.86 16.04
CA GLY A 239 -12.18 -16.38 14.78
C GLY A 239 -11.43 -15.23 14.13
N GLY A 240 -10.15 -15.03 14.48
CA GLY A 240 -9.31 -14.02 13.84
C GLY A 240 -9.56 -12.60 14.37
N HIS A 241 -10.05 -12.46 15.59
CA HIS A 241 -10.21 -11.16 16.25
C HIS A 241 -8.88 -10.68 16.79
N TYR A 242 -8.23 -9.81 16.03
CA TYR A 242 -6.94 -9.22 16.37
C TYR A 242 -7.09 -7.82 16.95
N LYS A 243 -6.15 -7.46 17.82
CA LYS A 243 -6.07 -6.14 18.45
C LYS A 243 -4.64 -5.63 18.46
N MET A 244 -4.47 -4.33 18.23
CA MET A 244 -3.24 -3.60 18.50
C MET A 244 -3.24 -3.14 19.97
N SER A 245 -2.30 -3.62 20.76
CA SER A 245 -2.16 -3.19 22.15
C SER A 245 -0.97 -2.27 22.32
N LYS A 246 -1.13 -1.24 23.16
CA LYS A 246 -0.09 -0.28 23.49
C LYS A 246 0.22 -0.37 24.99
N MET A 247 1.28 -1.10 25.32
CA MET A 247 1.65 -1.39 26.71
C MET A 247 2.64 -0.37 27.29
N ASP A 248 3.42 0.30 26.42
CA ASP A 248 4.36 1.33 26.81
C ASP A 248 4.37 2.49 25.80
N LYS A 249 5.30 3.44 25.95
CA LYS A 249 5.44 4.61 25.07
C LYS A 249 6.15 4.33 23.74
N ARG A 250 6.68 3.11 23.55
CA ARG A 250 7.46 2.75 22.36
C ARG A 250 6.56 2.05 21.35
N GLU A 251 6.69 2.45 20.12
CA GLU A 251 6.07 1.75 19.00
C GLU A 251 6.99 0.59 18.58
N ASN A 252 6.55 -0.64 18.80
CA ASN A 252 7.29 -1.84 18.38
C ASN A 252 6.75 -2.40 17.07
N ILE A 253 5.50 -2.05 16.73
CA ILE A 253 4.79 -2.50 15.53
C ILE A 253 4.11 -1.30 14.90
N ILE A 254 4.26 -1.19 13.58
CA ILE A 254 3.52 -0.27 12.75
C ILE A 254 2.90 -1.04 11.59
N LEU A 255 1.59 -0.91 11.43
CA LEU A 255 0.81 -1.42 10.32
C LEU A 255 0.35 -0.25 9.46
N ILE A 256 0.45 -0.37 8.13
CA ILE A 256 -0.18 0.55 7.19
C ILE A 256 -1.01 -0.30 6.23
N ALA A 257 -2.30 0.03 6.06
CA ALA A 257 -3.20 -0.78 5.27
C ALA A 257 -4.22 0.07 4.50
N SER A 258 -4.61 -0.39 3.34
CA SER A 258 -5.69 0.24 2.55
C SER A 258 -7.02 0.25 3.29
N GLU A 259 -7.27 -0.78 4.08
CA GLU A 259 -8.38 -0.91 5.03
C GLU A 259 -7.86 -1.53 6.34
N PRO A 260 -8.44 -1.18 7.50
CA PRO A 260 -8.09 -1.82 8.77
C PRO A 260 -8.15 -3.35 8.70
N LEU A 261 -7.20 -4.03 9.34
CA LEU A 261 -7.21 -5.49 9.46
C LEU A 261 -8.13 -5.99 10.59
N THR A 262 -8.60 -5.08 11.42
CA THR A 262 -9.47 -5.35 12.58
C THR A 262 -10.65 -4.39 12.57
N PHE A 263 -11.71 -4.73 13.30
CA PHE A 263 -12.88 -3.86 13.47
C PHE A 263 -12.76 -2.96 14.70
N GLU A 264 -11.66 -3.03 15.45
CA GLU A 264 -11.36 -2.16 16.57
C GLU A 264 -11.03 -0.75 16.10
N LYS A 265 -12.02 0.11 16.02
CA LYS A 265 -11.90 1.47 15.48
C LYS A 265 -10.82 2.32 16.17
N ALA A 266 -10.63 2.10 17.48
CA ALA A 266 -9.64 2.83 18.27
C ALA A 266 -8.19 2.48 17.92
N ASP A 267 -7.96 1.33 17.28
CA ASP A 267 -6.60 0.86 16.92
C ASP A 267 -6.08 1.50 15.64
N TRP A 268 -6.95 2.14 14.84
CA TRP A 268 -6.60 2.62 13.51
C TRP A 268 -6.82 4.12 13.36
N MET A 269 -5.85 4.77 12.78
CA MET A 269 -5.90 6.19 12.39
C MET A 269 -5.85 6.32 10.87
N GLU A 270 -6.79 7.10 10.33
CA GLU A 270 -6.81 7.40 8.91
C GLU A 270 -5.70 8.39 8.56
N ILE A 271 -4.91 8.07 7.52
CA ILE A 271 -3.96 9.02 6.95
C ILE A 271 -4.76 10.07 6.17
N ARG A 272 -4.52 11.33 6.43
CA ARG A 272 -5.23 12.43 5.75
C ARG A 272 -4.94 12.43 4.25
N THR A 273 -5.91 12.86 3.45
CA THR A 273 -5.71 13.06 2.01
C THR A 273 -4.57 14.04 1.74
N ASN A 274 -3.74 13.73 0.73
CA ASN A 274 -2.53 14.46 0.36
C ASN A 274 -1.51 14.58 1.51
N HIS A 275 -1.38 13.46 2.25
CA HIS A 275 -0.33 13.27 3.24
C HIS A 275 0.44 12.00 2.95
N MET A 276 1.62 11.93 3.52
CA MET A 276 2.43 10.73 3.57
C MET A 276 2.73 10.34 5.01
N VAL A 277 3.00 9.07 5.21
CA VAL A 277 3.55 8.53 6.45
C VAL A 277 4.97 8.07 6.17
N VAL A 278 5.88 8.48 7.05
CA VAL A 278 7.28 8.05 7.06
C VAL A 278 7.53 7.27 8.32
N VAL A 279 7.94 6.01 8.17
CA VAL A 279 8.38 5.16 9.28
C VAL A 279 9.89 5.06 9.21
N THR A 280 10.57 5.55 10.25
CA THR A 280 12.02 5.54 10.33
C THR A 280 12.56 4.19 10.81
N PRO A 281 13.88 3.90 10.65
CA PRO A 281 14.51 2.71 11.24
C PRO A 281 14.31 2.59 12.76
N LYS A 282 14.18 3.74 13.45
CA LYS A 282 13.94 3.82 14.91
C LYS A 282 12.48 3.71 15.31
N MET A 283 11.61 3.26 14.38
CA MET A 283 10.16 3.10 14.60
C MET A 283 9.40 4.40 14.91
N ASN A 284 9.95 5.57 14.54
CA ASN A 284 9.17 6.80 14.59
C ASN A 284 8.24 6.86 13.38
N LEU A 285 6.96 7.16 13.61
CA LEU A 285 5.96 7.38 12.59
C LEU A 285 5.67 8.89 12.48
N LEU A 286 5.91 9.43 11.30
CA LEU A 286 5.68 10.84 10.99
C LEU A 286 4.61 10.96 9.91
N GLN A 287 3.57 11.73 10.16
CA GLN A 287 2.59 12.09 9.13
C GLN A 287 2.90 13.49 8.62
N ILE A 288 3.20 13.61 7.31
CA ILE A 288 3.70 14.83 6.68
C ILE A 288 2.78 15.20 5.51
N PRO A 289 2.36 16.49 5.38
CA PRO A 289 1.59 16.92 4.22
C PRO A 289 2.43 16.89 2.94
N ILE A 290 1.82 16.53 1.82
CA ILE A 290 2.36 16.70 0.48
C ILE A 290 1.84 18.03 -0.05
N ILE A 291 2.68 19.06 0.05
CA ILE A 291 2.29 20.43 -0.27
C ILE A 291 2.55 20.68 -1.75
N ASP A 292 1.47 20.72 -2.51
CA ASP A 292 1.43 21.10 -3.92
C ASP A 292 0.13 21.89 -4.23
N LYS A 293 -0.18 22.12 -5.50
CA LYS A 293 -1.40 22.82 -5.92
C LYS A 293 -2.71 22.13 -5.52
N TYR A 294 -2.68 20.84 -5.22
CA TYR A 294 -3.84 20.03 -4.80
C TYR A 294 -3.97 19.90 -3.29
N TYR A 295 -2.99 20.37 -2.54
CA TYR A 295 -3.06 20.35 -1.08
C TYR A 295 -4.13 21.32 -0.57
N VAL A 296 -4.92 20.84 0.37
CA VAL A 296 -5.93 21.65 1.09
C VAL A 296 -5.60 21.55 2.58
N PRO A 297 -5.25 22.71 3.23
CA PRO A 297 -4.97 22.73 4.66
C PRO A 297 -6.17 22.26 5.49
N PRO A 298 -5.96 21.62 6.64
CA PRO A 298 -7.06 21.17 7.51
C PRO A 298 -7.95 22.30 8.02
N SER A 299 -7.42 23.53 8.10
CA SER A 299 -8.15 24.74 8.49
C SER A 299 -9.06 25.30 7.39
N ASP A 300 -8.90 24.86 6.15
CA ASP A 300 -9.74 25.27 5.03
C ASP A 300 -11.09 24.55 5.09
N PRO A 301 -12.23 25.26 5.06
CA PRO A 301 -13.57 24.63 5.00
C PRO A 301 -13.72 23.62 3.86
N ALA A 302 -13.00 23.80 2.74
CA ALA A 302 -12.96 22.85 1.64
C ALA A 302 -12.40 21.49 2.05
N SER A 303 -11.56 21.43 3.10
CA SER A 303 -11.03 20.17 3.64
C SER A 303 -12.13 19.31 4.28
N MET A 304 -13.14 19.93 4.89
CA MET A 304 -14.28 19.22 5.49
C MET A 304 -15.33 18.79 4.44
N ASN A 305 -15.38 19.49 3.32
CA ASN A 305 -16.41 19.33 2.29
C ASN A 305 -15.84 18.76 0.98
N ARG A 306 -14.71 18.04 1.04
CA ARG A 306 -14.20 17.35 -0.16
C ARG A 306 -15.30 16.45 -0.70
N THR A 307 -15.80 16.80 -1.87
CA THR A 307 -16.82 16.00 -2.52
C THR A 307 -16.17 14.72 -3.03
N THR A 308 -16.92 13.66 -2.91
CA THR A 308 -16.50 12.35 -3.38
C THR A 308 -17.04 12.07 -4.78
N SER A 309 -17.33 13.12 -5.55
CA SER A 309 -17.99 13.04 -6.86
C SER A 309 -17.22 12.17 -7.86
N PHE A 310 -15.91 12.34 -7.94
CA PHE A 310 -15.07 11.49 -8.77
C PHE A 310 -15.13 10.02 -8.32
N ALA A 311 -14.97 9.79 -7.03
CA ALA A 311 -15.01 8.47 -6.46
C ALA A 311 -16.42 7.85 -6.56
N ALA A 312 -17.48 8.64 -6.37
CA ALA A 312 -18.87 8.22 -6.58
C ALA A 312 -19.13 7.92 -8.06
N GLY A 313 -18.68 8.77 -8.98
CA GLY A 313 -18.79 8.58 -10.43
C GLY A 313 -18.09 7.31 -10.93
N LYS A 314 -16.94 6.96 -10.36
CA LYS A 314 -16.22 5.70 -10.61
C LYS A 314 -16.75 4.52 -9.77
N GLY A 315 -17.72 4.72 -8.89
CA GLY A 315 -18.24 3.73 -7.96
C GLY A 315 -17.28 3.41 -6.81
N LEU A 316 -16.39 4.33 -6.49
CA LEU A 316 -15.35 4.17 -5.48
C LEU A 316 -15.81 4.57 -4.08
N LEU A 317 -16.94 5.26 -3.94
CA LEU A 317 -17.45 5.74 -2.68
C LEU A 317 -18.88 5.28 -2.40
N SER A 318 -19.08 4.93 -1.16
CA SER A 318 -20.38 4.81 -0.51
C SER A 318 -20.40 5.78 0.67
N PRO A 319 -21.57 6.32 1.06
CA PRO A 319 -21.67 7.11 2.28
C PRO A 319 -21.05 6.33 3.45
N ARG A 320 -20.33 7.04 4.33
CA ARG A 320 -19.69 6.45 5.52
C ARG A 320 -20.71 5.54 6.21
N ARG A 321 -20.49 4.24 6.18
CA ARG A 321 -21.21 3.35 7.09
C ARG A 321 -20.59 3.53 8.47
N GLU A 322 -21.41 3.91 9.42
CA GLU A 322 -21.05 3.67 10.81
C GLU A 322 -20.82 2.17 10.99
N ILE A 323 -19.70 1.80 11.58
CA ILE A 323 -19.42 0.43 11.98
C ILE A 323 -20.42 0.13 13.09
N THR A 324 -21.52 -0.53 12.75
CA THR A 324 -22.49 -1.01 13.73
C THR A 324 -22.06 -2.39 14.19
N ALA A 325 -22.42 -2.74 15.42
CA ALA A 325 -22.09 -4.01 16.06
C ALA A 325 -22.52 -5.27 15.28
N GLU A 326 -23.38 -5.12 14.26
CA GLU A 326 -23.83 -6.21 13.38
C GLU A 326 -22.74 -6.73 12.40
N THR A 327 -21.58 -6.07 12.31
CA THR A 327 -20.46 -6.54 11.48
C THR A 327 -19.53 -7.50 12.20
N GLU A 328 -19.84 -7.86 13.45
CA GLU A 328 -18.97 -8.67 14.31
C GLU A 328 -18.96 -10.18 13.99
N ASN A 329 -19.89 -10.66 13.19
CA ASN A 329 -19.90 -12.08 12.79
C ASN A 329 -18.96 -12.32 11.61
N CYS A 330 -17.76 -12.77 11.92
CA CYS A 330 -16.82 -13.32 10.92
C CYS A 330 -17.34 -14.70 10.46
N PRO A 331 -17.62 -14.91 9.16
CA PRO A 331 -17.89 -16.25 8.68
C PRO A 331 -16.64 -17.11 8.84
N ALA A 332 -16.75 -18.23 9.54
CA ALA A 332 -15.70 -19.23 9.57
C ALA A 332 -15.47 -19.73 8.12
N ILE A 333 -14.26 -19.56 7.62
CA ILE A 333 -13.85 -20.17 6.36
C ILE A 333 -13.50 -21.61 6.71
N SER A 334 -14.36 -22.57 6.36
CA SER A 334 -13.97 -23.98 6.30
C SER A 334 -13.01 -24.13 5.11
N ILE A 335 -11.77 -24.41 5.43
CA ILE A 335 -10.69 -24.79 4.47
C ILE A 335 -10.88 -26.24 4.07
#